data_5b601a71c471b371258e8151f78a3398
#
_entry.id   5b601a71c471b371258e8151f78a3398
#
_cell.length_a   1.000
_cell.length_b   1.000
_cell.length_c   1.000
_cell.angle_alpha   90.00
_cell.angle_beta   90.00
_cell.angle_gamma   90.00
#
_symmetry.space_group_name_H-M   'P 1'
#
loop_
_entity.id
_entity.type
_entity.pdbx_description
1 polymer ?
#
loop_
_entity_poly.entity_id
_entity_poly.type
_entity_poly.pdbx_seq_one_letter_code
_entity_poly.pdbx_strand_id
1 'polypeptide(L)'
;MRLHRYTFILLLAAVLSAPVSAKGFFSKLFGKSSTTASGTVGADREQLLLVSESDMNNAAKEQYEQVLSEAKAAGTLNTDKNVYDKVQAVAQKLIAQTGTFRTDAKSWDWQVNVIKDDTVNAWCMPGGKIVVYTGIIDSLSLTDGELAAIMGHEISHALKEHSREQSSKQYIQQTGLAVVSQVTGLSQTGQTVLALGMQYGVTLPFSRECETEADNMGTELMARAGYDPHEAINVWNKMNALSSASVPEILSTHPSNDSRIKNLTAIAEKVYPLYQAAKK
;
A
#
# COMPACT_ATOMS: atom_id res chain seq x y z
N MET A 1 25.01 -5.33 -38.55
CA MET A 1 24.15 -5.73 -37.42
C MET A 1 24.52 -5.16 -36.03
N ARG A 2 25.54 -4.29 -35.92
CA ARG A 2 25.96 -3.69 -34.62
C ARG A 2 25.38 -2.29 -34.33
N LEU A 3 24.88 -1.59 -35.35
CA LEU A 3 24.44 -0.20 -35.24
C LEU A 3 23.05 -0.08 -34.53
N HIS A 4 22.14 -1.08 -34.68
CA HIS A 4 20.81 -1.06 -34.08
C HIS A 4 20.80 -1.26 -32.56
N ARG A 5 21.85 -1.85 -31.97
CA ARG A 5 21.92 -2.10 -30.51
C ARG A 5 22.24 -0.82 -29.72
N TYR A 6 23.04 0.08 -30.29
CA TYR A 6 23.43 1.33 -29.61
C TYR A 6 22.33 2.41 -29.67
N THR A 7 21.53 2.41 -30.75
CA THR A 7 20.43 3.36 -30.90
C THR A 7 19.33 3.11 -29.91
N PHE A 8 19.07 1.84 -29.54
CA PHE A 8 18.07 1.47 -28.56
C PHE A 8 18.48 1.84 -27.11
N ILE A 9 19.75 1.68 -26.77
CA ILE A 9 20.33 2.01 -25.47
C ILE A 9 20.33 3.53 -25.24
N LEU A 10 20.65 4.33 -26.28
CA LEU A 10 20.65 5.79 -26.21
C LEU A 10 19.21 6.37 -26.07
N LEU A 11 18.23 5.77 -26.74
CA LEU A 11 16.83 6.19 -26.61
C LEU A 11 16.29 5.94 -25.20
N LEU A 12 16.72 4.87 -24.57
CA LEU A 12 16.24 4.48 -23.24
C LEU A 12 16.91 5.29 -22.13
N ALA A 13 18.19 5.64 -22.27
CA ALA A 13 18.90 6.54 -21.35
C ALA A 13 18.36 7.99 -21.40
N ALA A 14 17.93 8.45 -22.57
CA ALA A 14 17.33 9.77 -22.76
C ALA A 14 15.94 9.89 -22.10
N VAL A 15 15.25 8.78 -21.90
CA VAL A 15 13.89 8.78 -21.30
C VAL A 15 13.92 8.87 -19.78
N LEU A 16 15.00 8.43 -19.12
CA LEU A 16 15.15 8.56 -17.66
C LEU A 16 15.42 10.02 -17.22
N SER A 17 15.93 10.85 -18.13
CA SER A 17 16.12 12.29 -17.91
C SER A 17 15.09 13.17 -18.62
N ALA A 18 14.08 12.58 -19.28
CA ALA A 18 13.13 13.30 -20.11
C ALA A 18 11.92 13.83 -19.32
N PRO A 19 11.35 14.98 -19.71
CA PRO A 19 10.17 15.53 -19.08
C PRO A 19 8.92 14.64 -19.26
N VAL A 20 7.89 14.90 -18.50
CA VAL A 20 6.62 14.16 -18.31
C VAL A 20 6.01 13.48 -19.57
N SER A 21 6.28 13.97 -20.76
CA SER A 21 5.80 13.39 -22.04
C SER A 21 6.35 11.98 -22.36
N ALA A 22 7.49 11.61 -21.76
CA ALA A 22 8.08 10.27 -21.96
C ALA A 22 7.36 9.18 -21.17
N LYS A 23 6.64 9.51 -20.08
CA LYS A 23 5.82 8.56 -19.31
C LYS A 23 4.76 7.89 -20.20
N GLY A 24 4.13 8.63 -21.11
CA GLY A 24 3.12 8.10 -22.04
C GLY A 24 3.68 7.13 -23.09
N PHE A 25 4.95 7.24 -23.46
CA PHE A 25 5.61 6.32 -24.39
C PHE A 25 5.91 4.97 -23.73
N PHE A 26 6.37 4.98 -22.47
CA PHE A 26 6.61 3.76 -21.70
C PHE A 26 5.33 3.02 -21.38
N SER A 27 4.27 3.72 -21.02
CA SER A 27 2.94 3.14 -20.79
C SER A 27 2.43 2.41 -22.04
N LYS A 28 2.68 2.93 -23.24
CA LYS A 28 2.34 2.26 -24.51
C LYS A 28 3.21 1.04 -24.81
N LEU A 29 4.48 1.04 -24.39
CA LEU A 29 5.41 -0.06 -24.64
C LEU A 29 5.22 -1.23 -23.66
N PHE A 30 4.85 -0.96 -22.40
CA PHE A 30 4.69 -1.94 -21.33
C PHE A 30 3.24 -2.17 -20.91
N GLY A 31 2.27 -1.55 -21.60
CA GLY A 31 0.84 -1.66 -21.35
C GLY A 31 0.34 -0.67 -20.28
N LYS A 32 -0.93 -0.36 -20.32
CA LYS A 32 -1.62 0.37 -19.24
C LYS A 32 -1.66 -0.53 -18.02
N SER A 33 -1.16 -0.03 -16.91
CA SER A 33 -1.05 -0.79 -15.66
C SER A 33 -1.74 -0.08 -14.50
N SER A 34 -2.88 0.58 -14.72
CA SER A 34 -3.73 0.92 -13.58
C SER A 34 -4.58 -0.30 -13.22
N THR A 35 -4.42 -0.79 -12.01
CA THR A 35 -5.18 -1.93 -11.48
C THR A 35 -6.43 -1.50 -10.72
N THR A 36 -6.60 -0.18 -10.54
CA THR A 36 -7.72 0.41 -9.80
C THR A 36 -8.57 1.34 -10.66
N ALA A 37 -9.87 1.38 -10.36
CA ALA A 37 -10.78 2.39 -10.87
C ALA A 37 -10.57 3.73 -10.16
N SER A 38 -10.99 4.84 -10.79
CA SER A 38 -10.84 6.20 -10.26
C SER A 38 -11.44 6.42 -8.88
N GLY A 39 -12.57 5.78 -8.58
CA GLY A 39 -13.37 6.16 -7.42
C GLY A 39 -13.78 7.64 -7.47
N THR A 40 -14.13 8.23 -6.33
CA THR A 40 -14.37 9.67 -6.19
C THR A 40 -13.05 10.46 -6.16
N VAL A 41 -11.96 9.82 -5.74
CA VAL A 41 -10.67 10.49 -5.47
C VAL A 41 -9.68 10.47 -6.63
N GLY A 42 -9.95 9.74 -7.72
CA GLY A 42 -9.08 9.68 -8.90
C GLY A 42 -7.90 8.72 -8.73
N ALA A 43 -8.17 7.45 -8.37
CA ALA A 43 -7.16 6.44 -8.04
C ALA A 43 -6.66 5.60 -9.24
N ASP A 44 -6.82 6.07 -10.46
CA ASP A 44 -6.55 5.33 -11.70
C ASP A 44 -5.22 5.68 -12.37
N ARG A 45 -4.24 6.18 -11.59
CA ARG A 45 -2.89 6.45 -12.10
C ARG A 45 -2.26 5.19 -12.70
N GLU A 46 -1.60 5.34 -13.83
CA GLU A 46 -0.79 4.28 -14.45
C GLU A 46 0.50 4.03 -13.65
N GLN A 47 0.85 2.75 -13.50
CA GLN A 47 2.00 2.27 -12.72
C GLN A 47 2.89 1.38 -13.56
N LEU A 48 4.15 1.26 -13.17
CA LEU A 48 5.08 0.30 -13.75
C LEU A 48 5.01 -1.01 -12.95
N LEU A 49 4.44 -2.05 -13.52
CA LEU A 49 4.21 -3.34 -12.87
C LEU A 49 4.88 -4.47 -13.66
N LEU A 50 6.20 -4.65 -13.47
CA LEU A 50 6.99 -5.69 -14.17
C LEU A 50 6.95 -7.05 -13.48
N VAL A 51 6.84 -7.06 -12.15
CA VAL A 51 6.69 -8.30 -11.37
C VAL A 51 5.26 -8.81 -11.55
N SER A 52 5.05 -10.12 -11.59
CA SER A 52 3.70 -10.67 -11.70
C SER A 52 2.95 -10.48 -10.37
N GLU A 53 1.63 -10.29 -10.46
CA GLU A 53 0.77 -10.19 -9.28
C GLU A 53 0.77 -11.48 -8.48
N SER A 54 0.74 -12.63 -9.17
CA SER A 54 0.76 -13.95 -8.53
C SER A 54 2.04 -14.18 -7.72
N ASP A 55 3.21 -13.75 -8.23
CA ASP A 55 4.46 -13.91 -7.51
C ASP A 55 4.47 -13.02 -6.26
N MET A 56 3.97 -11.79 -6.36
CA MET A 56 3.84 -10.88 -5.21
C MET A 56 2.90 -11.45 -4.15
N ASN A 57 1.75 -11.98 -4.56
CA ASN A 57 0.77 -12.56 -3.63
C ASN A 57 1.29 -13.83 -2.95
N ASN A 58 2.01 -14.69 -3.68
CA ASN A 58 2.60 -15.92 -3.12
C ASN A 58 3.65 -15.58 -2.05
N ALA A 59 4.55 -14.66 -2.35
CA ALA A 59 5.58 -14.25 -1.41
C ALA A 59 5.00 -13.51 -0.20
N ALA A 60 4.01 -12.65 -0.40
CA ALA A 60 3.29 -12.00 0.70
C ALA A 60 2.64 -13.04 1.62
N LYS A 61 2.04 -14.09 1.03
CA LYS A 61 1.45 -15.19 1.80
C LYS A 61 2.49 -15.94 2.63
N GLU A 62 3.62 -16.33 2.03
CA GLU A 62 4.69 -17.04 2.75
C GLU A 62 5.23 -16.21 3.92
N GLN A 63 5.52 -14.92 3.70
CA GLN A 63 5.99 -14.03 4.75
C GLN A 63 4.94 -13.82 5.85
N TYR A 64 3.68 -13.66 5.47
CA TYR A 64 2.58 -13.53 6.42
C TYR A 64 2.45 -14.76 7.31
N GLU A 65 2.49 -15.97 6.73
CA GLU A 65 2.42 -17.23 7.45
C GLU A 65 3.60 -17.39 8.43
N GLN A 66 4.80 -16.94 8.04
CA GLN A 66 5.96 -16.90 8.94
C GLN A 66 5.72 -15.97 10.13
N VAL A 67 5.28 -14.72 9.90
CA VAL A 67 4.97 -13.75 10.97
C VAL A 67 3.93 -14.30 11.93
N LEU A 68 2.86 -14.92 11.42
CA LEU A 68 1.83 -15.52 12.28
C LEU A 68 2.35 -16.72 13.07
N SER A 69 3.23 -17.54 12.47
CA SER A 69 3.86 -18.67 13.15
C SER A 69 4.74 -18.20 14.32
N GLU A 70 5.53 -17.16 14.10
CA GLU A 70 6.38 -16.55 15.13
C GLU A 70 5.52 -15.95 16.27
N ALA A 71 4.49 -15.18 15.93
CA ALA A 71 3.58 -14.59 16.91
C ALA A 71 2.81 -15.67 17.72
N LYS A 72 2.42 -16.76 17.06
CA LYS A 72 1.77 -17.90 17.71
C LYS A 72 2.73 -18.62 18.68
N ALA A 73 3.96 -18.83 18.26
CA ALA A 73 5.01 -19.46 19.10
C ALA A 73 5.34 -18.59 20.32
N ALA A 74 5.31 -17.26 20.16
CA ALA A 74 5.50 -16.28 21.25
C ALA A 74 4.26 -16.12 22.14
N GLY A 75 3.11 -16.69 21.77
CA GLY A 75 1.85 -16.52 22.50
C GLY A 75 1.27 -15.11 22.42
N THR A 76 1.55 -14.37 21.34
CA THR A 76 1.13 -12.96 21.15
C THR A 76 0.05 -12.78 20.08
N LEU A 77 -0.29 -13.84 19.33
CA LEU A 77 -1.26 -13.79 18.24
C LEU A 77 -2.70 -13.79 18.79
N ASN A 78 -3.47 -12.74 18.49
CA ASN A 78 -4.92 -12.61 18.79
C ASN A 78 -5.28 -12.84 20.27
N THR A 79 -4.43 -12.39 21.20
CA THR A 79 -4.54 -12.71 22.63
C THR A 79 -5.62 -11.91 23.36
N ASP A 80 -5.93 -10.70 22.90
CA ASP A 80 -7.01 -9.88 23.44
C ASP A 80 -8.23 -9.96 22.51
N LYS A 81 -9.29 -10.66 22.99
CA LYS A 81 -10.50 -10.84 22.21
C LYS A 81 -11.21 -9.52 21.88
N ASN A 82 -11.22 -8.55 22.78
CA ASN A 82 -11.92 -7.29 22.55
C ASN A 82 -11.21 -6.47 21.47
N VAL A 83 -9.87 -6.40 21.52
CA VAL A 83 -9.07 -5.74 20.50
C VAL A 83 -9.20 -6.46 19.16
N TYR A 84 -9.14 -7.78 19.16
CA TYR A 84 -9.33 -8.59 17.95
C TYR A 84 -10.70 -8.33 17.31
N ASP A 85 -11.78 -8.41 18.08
CA ASP A 85 -13.14 -8.20 17.58
C ASP A 85 -13.32 -6.77 17.03
N LYS A 86 -12.76 -5.76 17.70
CA LYS A 86 -12.74 -4.37 17.23
C LYS A 86 -12.04 -4.25 15.85
N VAL A 87 -10.83 -4.80 15.73
CA VAL A 87 -10.06 -4.77 14.48
C VAL A 87 -10.80 -5.51 13.37
N GLN A 88 -11.37 -6.69 13.66
CA GLN A 88 -12.16 -7.46 12.69
C GLN A 88 -13.40 -6.69 12.22
N ALA A 89 -14.14 -6.04 13.12
CA ALA A 89 -15.33 -5.26 12.76
C ALA A 89 -14.99 -4.08 11.83
N VAL A 90 -13.89 -3.38 12.10
CA VAL A 90 -13.39 -2.29 11.24
C VAL A 90 -12.96 -2.84 9.88
N ALA A 91 -12.14 -3.91 9.88
CA ALA A 91 -11.65 -4.53 8.67
C ALA A 91 -12.78 -4.97 7.73
N GLN A 92 -13.78 -5.69 8.26
CA GLN A 92 -14.90 -6.20 7.46
C GLN A 92 -15.67 -5.08 6.76
N LYS A 93 -15.90 -3.96 7.43
CA LYS A 93 -16.59 -2.81 6.84
C LYS A 93 -15.77 -2.16 5.72
N LEU A 94 -14.45 -2.05 5.89
CA LEU A 94 -13.55 -1.51 4.86
C LEU A 94 -13.43 -2.45 3.67
N ILE A 95 -13.23 -3.75 3.90
CA ILE A 95 -13.10 -4.79 2.87
C ILE A 95 -14.35 -4.83 1.99
N ALA A 96 -15.54 -4.68 2.57
CA ALA A 96 -16.80 -4.61 1.82
C ALA A 96 -16.82 -3.47 0.79
N GLN A 97 -16.02 -2.43 0.94
CA GLN A 97 -15.94 -1.27 0.05
C GLN A 97 -14.83 -1.37 -1.01
N THR A 98 -13.93 -2.35 -0.92
CA THR A 98 -12.75 -2.49 -1.80
C THR A 98 -13.11 -2.60 -3.29
N GLY A 99 -14.28 -3.18 -3.58
CA GLY A 99 -14.81 -3.29 -4.94
C GLY A 99 -15.05 -1.95 -5.65
N THR A 100 -15.05 -0.83 -4.93
CA THR A 100 -15.11 0.52 -5.51
C THR A 100 -13.88 0.81 -6.37
N PHE A 101 -12.71 0.35 -5.92
CA PHE A 101 -11.44 0.58 -6.62
C PHE A 101 -11.01 -0.65 -7.42
N ARG A 102 -11.26 -1.86 -6.89
CA ARG A 102 -10.78 -3.08 -7.48
C ARG A 102 -11.79 -4.22 -7.33
N THR A 103 -12.44 -4.59 -8.42
CA THR A 103 -13.57 -5.54 -8.40
C THR A 103 -13.17 -6.96 -7.98
N ASP A 104 -11.97 -7.42 -8.35
CA ASP A 104 -11.42 -8.73 -7.98
C ASP A 104 -11.02 -8.81 -6.50
N ALA A 105 -10.76 -7.67 -5.85
CA ALA A 105 -10.40 -7.62 -4.42
C ALA A 105 -11.51 -8.19 -3.51
N LYS A 106 -12.77 -8.23 -3.97
CA LYS A 106 -13.85 -8.89 -3.25
C LYS A 106 -13.64 -10.40 -3.06
N SER A 107 -12.86 -11.01 -3.94
CA SER A 107 -12.54 -12.45 -3.91
C SER A 107 -11.17 -12.78 -3.32
N TRP A 108 -10.42 -11.77 -2.84
CA TRP A 108 -9.14 -12.01 -2.18
C TRP A 108 -9.34 -12.80 -0.90
N ASP A 109 -8.36 -13.63 -0.56
CA ASP A 109 -8.30 -14.34 0.73
C ASP A 109 -7.87 -13.38 1.84
N TRP A 110 -8.80 -12.48 2.23
CA TRP A 110 -8.56 -11.50 3.29
C TRP A 110 -8.34 -12.18 4.63
N GLN A 111 -7.21 -11.87 5.25
CA GLN A 111 -6.87 -12.34 6.60
C GLN A 111 -6.47 -11.14 7.46
N VAL A 112 -7.05 -11.07 8.66
CA VAL A 112 -6.82 -9.97 9.59
C VAL A 112 -6.42 -10.54 10.94
N ASN A 113 -5.25 -10.18 11.42
CA ASN A 113 -4.75 -10.64 12.71
C ASN A 113 -4.21 -9.48 13.55
N VAL A 114 -4.22 -9.67 14.86
CA VAL A 114 -3.67 -8.74 15.85
C VAL A 114 -2.50 -9.39 16.54
N ILE A 115 -1.38 -8.69 16.60
CA ILE A 115 -0.20 -9.14 17.35
C ILE A 115 -0.03 -8.25 18.57
N LYS A 116 0.01 -8.85 19.76
CA LYS A 116 0.31 -8.15 21.00
C LYS A 116 1.79 -7.81 21.04
N ASP A 117 2.11 -6.58 20.74
CA ASP A 117 3.47 -6.04 20.71
C ASP A 117 3.39 -4.51 20.82
N ASP A 118 4.38 -3.88 21.45
CA ASP A 118 4.43 -2.43 21.65
C ASP A 118 4.81 -1.65 20.38
N THR A 119 5.12 -2.35 19.30
CA THR A 119 5.41 -1.76 17.98
C THR A 119 4.25 -0.91 17.49
N VAL A 120 4.53 0.36 17.19
CA VAL A 120 3.53 1.29 16.66
C VAL A 120 3.47 1.13 15.14
N ASN A 121 2.79 0.08 14.70
CA ASN A 121 2.69 -0.28 13.29
C ASN A 121 1.39 -1.05 12.95
N ALA A 122 1.03 -1.00 11.67
CA ALA A 122 0.04 -1.86 11.02
C ALA A 122 0.45 -1.99 9.55
N TRP A 123 0.04 -3.05 8.87
CA TRP A 123 0.33 -3.24 7.46
C TRP A 123 -0.68 -4.16 6.76
N CYS A 124 -0.78 -3.99 5.45
CA CYS A 124 -1.53 -4.87 4.56
C CYS A 124 -0.66 -5.30 3.39
N MET A 125 -0.28 -6.58 3.36
CA MET A 125 0.49 -7.16 2.25
C MET A 125 -0.41 -7.45 1.04
N PRO A 126 0.16 -7.60 -0.17
CA PRO A 126 -0.53 -8.06 -1.37
C PRO A 126 -1.43 -9.27 -1.11
N GLY A 127 -2.60 -9.30 -1.75
CA GLY A 127 -3.59 -10.37 -1.55
C GLY A 127 -4.40 -10.25 -0.26
N GLY A 128 -4.33 -9.11 0.46
CA GLY A 128 -5.21 -8.81 1.59
C GLY A 128 -4.79 -9.43 2.93
N LYS A 129 -3.48 -9.51 3.20
CA LYS A 129 -2.92 -10.05 4.45
C LYS A 129 -2.63 -8.91 5.43
N ILE A 130 -3.45 -8.74 6.47
CA ILE A 130 -3.43 -7.60 7.40
C ILE A 130 -2.94 -8.04 8.77
N VAL A 131 -2.03 -7.25 9.34
CA VAL A 131 -1.67 -7.29 10.76
C VAL A 131 -1.78 -5.90 11.35
N VAL A 132 -2.33 -5.84 12.57
CA VAL A 132 -2.35 -4.66 13.42
C VAL A 132 -1.64 -5.02 14.72
N TYR A 133 -0.63 -4.24 15.10
CA TYR A 133 0.03 -4.39 16.39
C TYR A 133 -0.75 -3.64 17.47
N THR A 134 -0.81 -4.19 18.69
CA THR A 134 -1.50 -3.49 19.80
C THR A 134 -0.87 -2.15 20.11
N GLY A 135 0.44 -2.01 19.92
CA GLY A 135 1.17 -0.78 20.18
C GLY A 135 0.64 0.44 19.43
N ILE A 136 0.15 0.29 18.18
CA ILE A 136 -0.42 1.42 17.46
C ILE A 136 -1.78 1.84 18.03
N ILE A 137 -2.60 0.86 18.49
CA ILE A 137 -3.91 1.12 19.08
C ILE A 137 -3.75 1.84 20.43
N ASP A 138 -2.87 1.31 21.27
CA ASP A 138 -2.68 1.75 22.66
C ASP A 138 -1.94 3.12 22.68
N SER A 139 -0.81 3.25 21.97
CA SER A 139 0.00 4.48 21.97
C SER A 139 -0.75 5.69 21.42
N LEU A 140 -1.64 5.48 20.46
CA LEU A 140 -2.45 6.54 19.87
C LEU A 140 -3.86 6.62 20.47
N SER A 141 -4.23 5.70 21.39
CA SER A 141 -5.59 5.59 21.94
C SER A 141 -6.66 5.71 20.83
N LEU A 142 -6.58 4.79 19.84
CA LEU A 142 -7.33 4.89 18.60
C LEU A 142 -8.84 4.66 18.82
N THR A 143 -9.65 5.59 18.31
CA THR A 143 -11.08 5.36 18.05
C THR A 143 -11.26 4.36 16.91
N ASP A 144 -12.51 3.87 16.69
CA ASP A 144 -12.81 3.00 15.54
C ASP A 144 -12.61 3.73 14.20
N GLY A 145 -12.92 5.03 14.14
CA GLY A 145 -12.73 5.84 12.95
C GLY A 145 -11.24 6.08 12.64
N GLU A 146 -10.44 6.34 13.66
CA GLU A 146 -8.98 6.48 13.51
C GLU A 146 -8.32 5.15 13.09
N LEU A 147 -8.77 4.03 13.67
CA LEU A 147 -8.33 2.70 13.25
C LEU A 147 -8.74 2.42 11.79
N ALA A 148 -9.95 2.82 11.39
CA ALA A 148 -10.42 2.70 10.01
C ALA A 148 -9.58 3.55 9.04
N ALA A 149 -9.11 4.72 9.46
CA ALA A 149 -8.21 5.55 8.64
C ALA A 149 -6.87 4.84 8.38
N ILE A 150 -6.23 4.28 9.44
CA ILE A 150 -4.98 3.52 9.29
C ILE A 150 -5.21 2.30 8.41
N MET A 151 -6.18 1.45 8.75
CA MET A 151 -6.44 0.22 7.99
C MET A 151 -6.87 0.51 6.55
N GLY A 152 -7.63 1.57 6.32
CA GLY A 152 -8.02 2.02 4.97
C GLY A 152 -6.81 2.43 4.14
N HIS A 153 -5.85 3.14 4.75
CA HIS A 153 -4.57 3.50 4.13
C HIS A 153 -3.77 2.26 3.74
N GLU A 154 -3.60 1.30 4.65
CA GLU A 154 -2.87 0.05 4.39
C GLU A 154 -3.54 -0.82 3.32
N ILE A 155 -4.86 -0.97 3.39
CA ILE A 155 -5.65 -1.66 2.37
C ILE A 155 -5.46 -0.99 0.99
N SER A 156 -5.39 0.33 0.94
CA SER A 156 -5.19 1.07 -0.31
C SER A 156 -3.83 0.82 -0.94
N HIS A 157 -2.77 0.66 -0.15
CA HIS A 157 -1.46 0.22 -0.64
C HIS A 157 -1.55 -1.15 -1.34
N ALA A 158 -2.29 -2.10 -0.77
CA ALA A 158 -2.48 -3.42 -1.37
C ALA A 158 -3.34 -3.35 -2.64
N LEU A 159 -4.46 -2.63 -2.62
CA LEU A 159 -5.35 -2.47 -3.78
C LEU A 159 -4.63 -1.82 -4.96
N LYS A 160 -3.83 -0.78 -4.70
CA LYS A 160 -3.06 -0.04 -5.70
C LYS A 160 -1.75 -0.73 -6.07
N GLU A 161 -1.43 -1.88 -5.43
CA GLU A 161 -0.21 -2.65 -5.68
C GLU A 161 1.09 -1.84 -5.53
N HIS A 162 1.14 -0.91 -4.57
CA HIS A 162 2.30 -0.03 -4.37
C HIS A 162 3.60 -0.81 -4.12
N SER A 163 3.54 -1.94 -3.39
CA SER A 163 4.71 -2.82 -3.18
C SER A 163 5.20 -3.42 -4.50
N ARG A 164 4.28 -3.81 -5.40
CA ARG A 164 4.63 -4.34 -6.73
C ARG A 164 5.24 -3.27 -7.63
N GLU A 165 4.71 -2.05 -7.59
CA GLU A 165 5.29 -0.89 -8.29
C GLU A 165 6.69 -0.58 -7.77
N GLN A 166 6.88 -0.55 -6.45
CA GLN A 166 8.18 -0.30 -5.81
C GLN A 166 9.20 -1.37 -6.20
N SER A 167 8.84 -2.66 -6.11
CA SER A 167 9.68 -3.77 -6.53
C SER A 167 10.07 -3.68 -8.01
N SER A 168 9.13 -3.30 -8.87
CA SER A 168 9.38 -3.11 -10.30
C SER A 168 10.35 -1.97 -10.58
N LYS A 169 10.24 -0.85 -9.86
CA LYS A 169 11.17 0.29 -9.95
C LYS A 169 12.58 -0.09 -9.48
N GLN A 170 12.68 -0.80 -8.36
CA GLN A 170 13.96 -1.26 -7.81
C GLN A 170 14.66 -2.24 -8.75
N TYR A 171 13.91 -3.16 -9.35
CA TYR A 171 14.45 -4.09 -10.34
C TYR A 171 15.13 -3.35 -11.49
N ILE A 172 14.50 -2.32 -12.05
CA ILE A 172 15.11 -1.50 -13.10
C ILE A 172 16.37 -0.80 -12.61
N GLN A 173 16.36 -0.25 -11.39
CA GLN A 173 17.51 0.45 -10.84
C GLN A 173 18.73 -0.47 -10.64
N GLN A 174 18.50 -1.72 -10.22
CA GLN A 174 19.57 -2.67 -9.92
C GLN A 174 20.14 -3.37 -11.15
N THR A 175 19.27 -3.75 -12.10
CA THR A 175 19.68 -4.54 -13.27
C THR A 175 20.11 -3.68 -14.45
N GLY A 176 19.78 -2.39 -14.41
CA GLY A 176 19.92 -1.53 -15.58
C GLY A 176 19.01 -1.98 -16.73
N LEU A 177 18.80 -1.09 -17.67
CA LEU A 177 17.90 -1.31 -18.80
C LEU A 177 18.35 -2.41 -19.79
N ALA A 178 19.61 -2.85 -19.72
CA ALA A 178 20.15 -3.86 -20.62
C ALA A 178 19.53 -5.26 -20.41
N VAL A 179 19.03 -5.56 -19.20
CA VAL A 179 18.44 -6.87 -18.87
C VAL A 179 16.95 -6.93 -19.19
N VAL A 180 16.24 -5.82 -19.09
CA VAL A 180 14.80 -5.77 -19.40
C VAL A 180 14.48 -6.22 -20.82
N SER A 181 15.36 -5.99 -21.77
CA SER A 181 15.20 -6.42 -23.17
C SER A 181 15.43 -7.93 -23.43
N GLN A 182 16.03 -8.65 -22.47
CA GLN A 182 16.29 -10.10 -22.59
C GLN A 182 15.32 -10.97 -21.77
N VAL A 183 14.55 -10.36 -20.87
CA VAL A 183 13.71 -11.09 -19.90
C VAL A 183 12.27 -11.19 -20.40
N THR A 184 12.07 -11.96 -21.45
CA THR A 184 10.72 -12.46 -21.82
C THR A 184 10.40 -13.81 -21.17
N GLY A 185 11.30 -14.33 -20.30
CA GLY A 185 11.11 -15.58 -19.53
C GLY A 185 11.34 -15.34 -18.02
N LEU A 186 10.33 -14.80 -17.35
CA LEU A 186 10.39 -14.23 -15.99
C LEU A 186 10.61 -15.19 -14.81
N SER A 187 10.72 -16.52 -14.99
CA SER A 187 10.65 -17.46 -13.86
C SER A 187 11.81 -17.41 -12.86
N GLN A 188 13.05 -17.19 -13.28
CA GLN A 188 14.20 -17.07 -12.36
C GLN A 188 14.41 -15.62 -11.87
N THR A 189 14.12 -14.67 -12.72
CA THR A 189 14.25 -13.25 -12.40
C THR A 189 13.13 -12.81 -11.44
N GLY A 190 11.93 -13.38 -11.57
CA GLY A 190 10.82 -13.18 -10.64
C GLY A 190 11.21 -13.51 -9.20
N GLN A 191 11.88 -14.62 -8.95
CA GLN A 191 12.33 -15.03 -7.61
C GLN A 191 13.37 -14.07 -7.01
N THR A 192 14.32 -13.58 -7.81
CA THR A 192 15.34 -12.62 -7.34
C THR A 192 14.72 -11.26 -7.04
N VAL A 193 13.82 -10.77 -7.89
CA VAL A 193 13.09 -9.51 -7.68
C VAL A 193 12.16 -9.61 -6.49
N LEU A 194 11.56 -10.78 -6.28
CA LEU A 194 10.71 -11.09 -5.15
C LEU A 194 11.49 -11.03 -3.83
N ALA A 195 12.64 -11.72 -3.75
CA ALA A 195 13.50 -11.69 -2.57
C ALA A 195 13.98 -10.27 -2.24
N LEU A 196 14.31 -9.48 -3.26
CA LEU A 196 14.70 -8.08 -3.11
C LEU A 196 13.49 -7.19 -2.78
N GLY A 197 12.35 -7.38 -3.44
CA GLY A 197 11.12 -6.63 -3.19
C GLY A 197 10.56 -6.87 -1.80
N MET A 198 10.65 -8.10 -1.29
CA MET A 198 10.23 -8.46 0.06
C MET A 198 11.17 -7.90 1.12
N GLN A 199 12.49 -7.98 0.89
CA GLN A 199 13.48 -7.39 1.79
C GLN A 199 13.39 -5.86 1.86
N TYR A 200 13.01 -5.20 0.76
CA TYR A 200 12.96 -3.73 0.67
C TYR A 200 11.52 -3.18 0.71
N GLY A 201 10.51 -3.93 0.29
CA GLY A 201 9.11 -3.49 0.28
C GLY A 201 8.51 -3.30 1.68
N VAL A 202 9.08 -4.01 2.69
CA VAL A 202 8.70 -3.85 4.11
C VAL A 202 9.61 -2.84 4.83
N THR A 203 10.76 -2.49 4.26
CA THR A 203 11.78 -1.67 4.94
C THR A 203 12.04 -0.31 4.30
N LEU A 204 11.63 -0.10 3.04
CA LEU A 204 11.82 1.18 2.36
C LEU A 204 10.54 2.01 2.34
N PRO A 205 10.65 3.33 2.57
CA PRO A 205 9.49 4.21 2.53
C PRO A 205 8.87 4.25 1.12
N PHE A 206 7.55 4.27 1.08
CA PHE A 206 6.81 4.52 -0.15
C PHE A 206 7.06 5.93 -0.69
N SER A 207 6.92 6.08 -2.01
CA SER A 207 7.03 7.41 -2.61
C SER A 207 5.90 8.32 -2.13
N ARG A 208 6.13 9.65 -2.13
CA ARG A 208 5.08 10.62 -1.77
C ARG A 208 3.81 10.48 -2.64
N GLU A 209 3.96 10.04 -3.88
CA GLU A 209 2.85 9.78 -4.79
C GLU A 209 2.01 8.59 -4.29
N CYS A 210 2.65 7.48 -3.91
CA CYS A 210 1.98 6.30 -3.33
C CYS A 210 1.28 6.64 -2.01
N GLU A 211 1.92 7.43 -1.15
CA GLU A 211 1.34 7.88 0.11
C GLU A 211 0.08 8.74 -0.12
N THR A 212 0.13 9.68 -1.07
CA THR A 212 -1.02 10.51 -1.42
C THR A 212 -2.17 9.68 -1.99
N GLU A 213 -1.87 8.68 -2.82
CA GLU A 213 -2.88 7.76 -3.35
C GLU A 213 -3.50 6.92 -2.23
N ALA A 214 -2.69 6.37 -1.33
CA ALA A 214 -3.17 5.59 -0.20
C ALA A 214 -4.03 6.43 0.77
N ASP A 215 -3.63 7.67 1.05
CA ASP A 215 -4.42 8.61 1.84
C ASP A 215 -5.79 8.87 1.18
N ASN A 216 -5.79 9.18 -0.12
CA ASN A 216 -7.02 9.50 -0.84
C ASN A 216 -7.98 8.31 -0.89
N MET A 217 -7.47 7.14 -1.30
CA MET A 217 -8.27 5.91 -1.39
C MET A 217 -8.74 5.44 -0.01
N GLY A 218 -7.86 5.46 1.00
CA GLY A 218 -8.18 5.05 2.36
C GLY A 218 -9.26 5.92 2.98
N THR A 219 -9.19 7.24 2.77
CA THR A 219 -10.21 8.19 3.24
C THR A 219 -11.56 7.97 2.53
N GLU A 220 -11.56 7.60 1.24
CA GLU A 220 -12.81 7.22 0.56
C GLU A 220 -13.35 5.88 1.06
N LEU A 221 -12.50 4.85 1.28
CA LEU A 221 -12.93 3.57 1.82
C LEU A 221 -13.58 3.71 3.20
N MET A 222 -12.96 4.48 4.12
CA MET A 222 -13.51 4.68 5.45
C MET A 222 -14.84 5.43 5.41
N ALA A 223 -14.96 6.47 4.55
CA ALA A 223 -16.21 7.19 4.38
C ALA A 223 -17.34 6.29 3.89
N ARG A 224 -17.09 5.44 2.89
CA ARG A 224 -18.04 4.44 2.37
C ARG A 224 -18.40 3.37 3.39
N ALA A 225 -17.46 3.04 4.28
CA ALA A 225 -17.65 2.09 5.37
C ALA A 225 -18.43 2.69 6.58
N GLY A 226 -18.83 3.97 6.51
CA GLY A 226 -19.60 4.66 7.54
C GLY A 226 -18.73 5.22 8.68
N TYR A 227 -17.45 5.43 8.47
CA TYR A 227 -16.54 6.15 9.37
C TYR A 227 -16.34 7.59 8.91
N ASP A 228 -16.26 8.51 9.86
CA ASP A 228 -16.04 9.93 9.57
C ASP A 228 -14.65 10.14 8.93
N PRO A 229 -14.56 10.65 7.68
CA PRO A 229 -13.27 10.83 7.01
C PRO A 229 -12.35 11.84 7.70
N HIS A 230 -12.86 12.71 8.58
CA HIS A 230 -12.02 13.66 9.33
C HIS A 230 -11.17 12.96 10.40
N GLU A 231 -11.52 11.74 10.83
CA GLU A 231 -10.70 10.94 11.75
C GLU A 231 -9.31 10.61 11.16
N ALA A 232 -9.17 10.59 9.84
CA ALA A 232 -7.87 10.44 9.20
C ALA A 232 -6.91 11.60 9.54
N ILE A 233 -7.42 12.81 9.68
CA ILE A 233 -6.63 13.99 10.08
C ILE A 233 -6.18 13.85 11.53
N ASN A 234 -7.06 13.36 12.40
CA ASN A 234 -6.78 13.18 13.82
C ASN A 234 -5.64 12.17 14.04
N VAL A 235 -5.64 11.06 13.30
CA VAL A 235 -4.57 10.05 13.33
C VAL A 235 -3.21 10.68 13.02
N TRP A 236 -3.09 11.43 11.95
CA TRP A 236 -1.82 12.05 11.57
C TRP A 236 -1.36 13.10 12.58
N ASN A 237 -2.28 13.85 13.18
CA ASN A 237 -1.94 14.77 14.27
C ASN A 237 -1.39 14.03 15.49
N LYS A 238 -2.00 12.88 15.87
CA LYS A 238 -1.52 12.03 16.96
C LYS A 238 -0.15 11.42 16.64
N MET A 239 0.05 10.91 15.43
CA MET A 239 1.35 10.38 15.00
C MET A 239 2.45 11.44 15.01
N ASN A 240 2.18 12.65 14.56
CA ASN A 240 3.13 13.77 14.60
C ASN A 240 3.47 14.15 16.04
N ALA A 241 2.51 14.16 16.95
CA ALA A 241 2.76 14.43 18.36
C ALA A 241 3.63 13.34 18.99
N LEU A 242 3.39 12.06 18.65
CA LEU A 242 4.18 10.93 19.15
C LEU A 242 5.62 10.97 18.61
N SER A 243 5.82 11.34 17.35
CA SER A 243 7.13 11.38 16.68
C SER A 243 8.12 12.38 17.30
N SER A 244 7.65 13.35 18.09
CA SER A 244 8.51 14.27 18.83
C SER A 244 9.34 13.59 19.95
N ALA A 245 8.87 12.45 20.45
CA ALA A 245 9.55 11.68 21.51
C ALA A 245 10.33 10.47 20.94
N SER A 246 9.75 9.77 19.97
CA SER A 246 10.39 8.66 19.24
C SER A 246 9.68 8.49 17.89
N VAL A 247 10.42 8.17 16.82
CA VAL A 247 9.82 7.95 15.51
C VAL A 247 9.10 6.59 15.50
N PRO A 248 7.77 6.55 15.41
CA PRO A 248 7.03 5.30 15.28
C PRO A 248 7.47 4.52 14.04
N GLU A 249 7.46 3.18 14.10
CA GLU A 249 7.89 2.34 12.98
C GLU A 249 7.08 2.62 11.71
N ILE A 250 5.77 2.81 11.82
CA ILE A 250 4.91 3.16 10.69
C ILE A 250 5.38 4.43 9.95
N LEU A 251 5.98 5.40 10.63
CA LEU A 251 6.51 6.60 9.97
C LEU A 251 7.83 6.37 9.22
N SER A 252 8.51 5.24 9.46
CA SER A 252 9.70 4.86 8.69
C SER A 252 9.34 4.40 7.28
N THR A 253 8.19 3.76 7.12
CA THR A 253 7.66 3.29 5.83
C THR A 253 6.66 4.26 5.20
N HIS A 254 5.98 5.07 6.01
CA HIS A 254 4.97 6.07 5.61
C HIS A 254 5.34 7.48 6.12
N PRO A 255 6.27 8.16 5.43
CA PRO A 255 6.76 9.47 5.89
C PRO A 255 5.64 10.50 6.03
N SER A 256 5.62 11.18 7.18
CA SER A 256 4.71 12.29 7.46
C SER A 256 5.28 13.60 6.92
N ASN A 257 4.40 14.50 6.50
CA ASN A 257 4.71 15.89 6.21
C ASN A 257 3.43 16.75 6.23
N ASP A 258 3.60 18.06 6.37
CA ASP A 258 2.47 19.02 6.44
C ASP A 258 1.55 18.95 5.21
N SER A 259 2.07 18.55 4.05
CA SER A 259 1.27 18.44 2.83
C SER A 259 0.26 17.26 2.92
N ARG A 260 0.54 16.20 3.70
CA ARG A 260 -0.42 15.11 3.90
C ARG A 260 -1.65 15.58 4.66
N ILE A 261 -1.50 16.30 5.76
CA ILE A 261 -2.64 16.84 6.54
C ILE A 261 -3.50 17.75 5.67
N LYS A 262 -2.87 18.63 4.89
CA LYS A 262 -3.61 19.51 3.96
C LYS A 262 -4.37 18.72 2.90
N ASN A 263 -3.77 17.68 2.34
CA ASN A 263 -4.41 16.80 1.37
C ASN A 263 -5.58 16.05 2.01
N LEU A 264 -5.37 15.43 3.18
CA LEU A 264 -6.41 14.71 3.92
C LEU A 264 -7.61 15.59 4.24
N THR A 265 -7.39 16.86 4.62
CA THR A 265 -8.49 17.81 4.85
C THR A 265 -9.31 18.02 3.58
N ALA A 266 -8.66 18.24 2.44
CA ALA A 266 -9.38 18.43 1.17
C ALA A 266 -10.13 17.16 0.71
N ILE A 267 -9.54 16.00 0.90
CA ILE A 267 -10.17 14.70 0.54
C ILE A 267 -11.30 14.37 1.50
N ALA A 268 -11.15 14.60 2.80
CA ALA A 268 -12.21 14.38 3.78
C ALA A 268 -13.48 15.12 3.39
N GLU A 269 -13.38 16.41 3.07
CA GLU A 269 -14.52 17.22 2.59
C GLU A 269 -15.12 16.65 1.29
N LYS A 270 -14.27 16.23 0.34
CA LYS A 270 -14.72 15.67 -0.94
C LYS A 270 -15.54 14.40 -0.80
N VAL A 271 -15.16 13.52 0.14
CA VAL A 271 -15.80 12.22 0.36
C VAL A 271 -16.84 12.23 1.50
N TYR A 272 -16.98 13.33 2.24
CA TYR A 272 -17.94 13.46 3.33
C TYR A 272 -19.39 13.09 2.94
N PRO A 273 -19.89 13.43 1.73
CA PRO A 273 -21.21 12.99 1.29
C PRO A 273 -21.37 11.46 1.22
N LEU A 274 -20.28 10.69 0.97
CA LEU A 274 -20.31 9.22 0.98
C LEU A 274 -20.54 8.68 2.39
N TYR A 275 -19.87 9.28 3.38
CA TYR A 275 -20.07 8.97 4.80
C TYR A 275 -21.50 9.25 5.23
N GLN A 276 -22.05 10.42 4.85
CA GLN A 276 -23.45 10.75 5.15
C GLN A 276 -24.44 9.75 4.53
N ALA A 277 -24.15 9.26 3.32
CA ALA A 277 -24.97 8.24 2.66
C ALA A 277 -24.87 6.87 3.32
N ALA A 278 -23.70 6.50 3.85
CA ALA A 278 -23.47 5.22 4.51
C ALA A 278 -24.13 5.11 5.91
N LYS A 279 -24.49 6.25 6.51
CA LYS A 279 -25.21 6.30 7.82
C LYS A 279 -26.73 6.09 7.71
N LYS A 280 -27.28 6.15 6.52
CA LYS A 280 -28.73 5.95 6.27
C LYS A 280 -29.04 4.46 6.13
#